data_c434e514d77453df76e3edc3a7c4b846
#
_entry.id   c434e514d77453df76e3edc3a7c4b846
#
_cell.length_a   1.000
_cell.length_b   1.000
_cell.length_c   1.000
_cell.angle_alpha   90.00
_cell.angle_beta   90.00
_cell.angle_gamma   90.00
#
_symmetry.space_group_name_H-M   'P 1'
#
loop_
_entity.id
_entity.type
_entity.pdbx_description
1 polymer ?
#
loop_
_entity_poly.entity_id
_entity_poly.type
_entity_poly.pdbx_seq_one_letter_code
_entity_poly.pdbx_strand_id
1 'polypeptide(L)'
;MSKSLRKQILEEEIFPNHIAIIMDGNGRWAKARNLPRVSGHSEGINSVREIVRICGEIGISYLTLYTFSSENWARPKIEVSAIMKLLLGTIRKEINNLHQNNVRLSSIGNLQDLPSESRRGIIEGMEKTKNNTGLNLSLIHI
;
A
#
# COMPACT_ATOMS: atom_id res chain seq x y z
N MET A 1 -11.28 -12.34 3.33
CA MET A 1 -12.70 -12.05 3.70
C MET A 1 -13.59 -13.16 3.13
N SER A 2 -14.48 -13.71 3.91
CA SER A 2 -15.42 -14.73 3.45
C SER A 2 -16.47 -14.11 2.53
N LYS A 3 -17.07 -14.92 1.64
CA LYS A 3 -18.16 -14.48 0.76
C LYS A 3 -19.34 -13.91 1.55
N SER A 4 -19.60 -14.44 2.75
CA SER A 4 -20.67 -13.98 3.63
C SER A 4 -20.44 -12.56 4.13
N LEU A 5 -19.23 -12.23 4.60
CA LEU A 5 -18.87 -10.89 5.06
C LEU A 5 -18.93 -9.87 3.92
N ARG A 6 -18.43 -10.25 2.75
CA ARG A 6 -18.49 -9.39 1.58
C ARG A 6 -19.93 -9.06 1.19
N LYS A 7 -20.79 -10.06 1.20
CA LYS A 7 -22.22 -9.87 0.92
C LYS A 7 -22.86 -8.93 1.92
N GLN A 8 -22.58 -9.11 3.22
CA GLN A 8 -23.08 -8.23 4.27
C GLN A 8 -22.63 -6.77 4.04
N ILE A 9 -21.36 -6.56 3.72
CA ILE A 9 -20.83 -5.23 3.43
C ILE A 9 -21.55 -4.59 2.23
N LEU A 10 -21.76 -5.35 1.17
CA LEU A 10 -22.41 -4.84 -0.05
C LEU A 10 -23.89 -4.51 0.17
N GLU A 11 -24.53 -5.11 1.16
CA GLU A 11 -25.92 -4.85 1.54
C GLU A 11 -26.07 -3.60 2.42
N GLU A 12 -24.98 -3.09 3.00
CA GLU A 12 -24.99 -1.86 3.78
C GLU A 12 -25.18 -0.65 2.86
N GLU A 13 -26.00 0.30 3.29
CA GLU A 13 -26.25 1.53 2.52
C GLU A 13 -25.24 2.63 2.80
N ILE A 14 -24.51 2.54 3.91
CA ILE A 14 -23.57 3.55 4.38
C ILE A 14 -22.18 2.96 4.51
N PHE A 15 -21.23 3.51 3.71
CA PHE A 15 -19.83 3.15 3.77
C PHE A 15 -18.99 4.35 4.22
N PRO A 16 -17.85 4.13 4.90
CA PRO A 16 -16.93 5.23 5.14
C PRO A 16 -16.37 5.75 3.81
N ASN A 17 -16.13 7.05 3.73
CA ASN A 17 -15.48 7.65 2.57
C ASN A 17 -13.98 7.37 2.54
N HIS A 18 -13.38 7.28 3.70
CA HIS A 18 -11.94 7.18 3.86
C HIS A 18 -11.59 6.10 4.88
N ILE A 19 -10.76 5.16 4.46
CA ILE A 19 -10.17 4.14 5.32
C ILE A 19 -8.68 4.37 5.38
N ALA A 20 -8.12 4.41 6.57
CA ALA A 20 -6.67 4.49 6.78
C ALA A 20 -6.21 3.25 7.53
N ILE A 21 -5.10 2.66 7.07
CA ILE A 21 -4.58 1.42 7.63
C ILE A 21 -3.12 1.59 8.00
N ILE A 22 -2.78 1.24 9.23
CA ILE A 22 -1.42 1.06 9.68
C ILE A 22 -1.09 -0.42 9.52
N MET A 23 -0.13 -0.72 8.67
CA MET A 23 0.28 -2.09 8.44
C MET A 23 1.26 -2.53 9.52
N ASP A 24 0.93 -3.59 10.25
CA ASP A 24 1.72 -4.09 11.36
C ASP A 24 1.67 -5.62 11.42
N GLY A 25 2.68 -6.20 12.05
CA GLY A 25 2.73 -7.62 12.33
C GLY A 25 3.39 -8.48 11.24
N ASN A 26 3.88 -7.90 10.15
CA ASN A 26 4.52 -8.65 9.07
C ASN A 26 5.78 -9.39 9.55
N GLY A 27 6.60 -8.75 10.37
CA GLY A 27 7.78 -9.39 10.95
C GLY A 27 7.43 -10.55 11.89
N ARG A 28 6.41 -10.39 12.72
CA ARG A 28 5.92 -11.44 13.62
C ARG A 28 5.33 -12.62 12.84
N TRP A 29 4.62 -12.34 11.77
CA TRP A 29 4.11 -13.36 10.85
C TRP A 29 5.24 -14.23 10.29
N ALA A 30 6.32 -13.60 9.81
CA ALA A 30 7.48 -14.29 9.27
C ALA A 30 8.19 -15.10 10.36
N LYS A 31 8.41 -14.51 11.53
CA LYS A 31 9.05 -15.19 12.67
C LYS A 31 8.31 -16.46 13.09
N ALA A 32 6.98 -16.40 13.15
CA ALA A 32 6.16 -17.56 13.50
C ALA A 32 6.30 -18.72 12.50
N ARG A 33 6.78 -18.43 11.28
CA ARG A 33 6.99 -19.41 10.20
C ARG A 33 8.47 -19.71 9.93
N ASN A 34 9.36 -19.24 10.80
CA ASN A 34 10.81 -19.38 10.64
C ASN A 34 11.33 -18.80 9.33
N LEU A 35 10.74 -17.68 8.91
CA LEU A 35 11.12 -16.95 7.68
C LEU A 35 11.81 -15.64 8.03
N PRO A 36 12.66 -15.11 7.12
CA PRO A 36 13.21 -13.76 7.28
C PRO A 36 12.13 -12.70 7.33
N ARG A 37 12.38 -11.59 8.01
CA ARG A 37 11.42 -10.47 8.10
C ARG A 37 10.96 -9.95 6.73
N VAL A 38 11.87 -9.95 5.74
CA VAL A 38 11.56 -9.55 4.37
C VAL A 38 10.44 -10.38 3.75
N SER A 39 10.36 -11.67 4.10
CA SER A 39 9.27 -12.54 3.65
C SER A 39 7.91 -12.07 4.19
N GLY A 40 7.89 -11.56 5.42
CA GLY A 40 6.69 -10.97 6.01
C GLY A 40 6.26 -9.69 5.28
N HIS A 41 7.20 -8.81 4.97
CA HIS A 41 6.92 -7.60 4.20
C HIS A 41 6.40 -7.94 2.80
N SER A 42 6.98 -8.96 2.16
CA SER A 42 6.52 -9.44 0.86
C SER A 42 5.08 -9.98 0.91
N GLU A 43 4.74 -10.75 1.94
CA GLU A 43 3.37 -11.25 2.13
C GLU A 43 2.39 -10.12 2.43
N GLY A 44 2.83 -9.09 3.13
CA GLY A 44 2.03 -7.89 3.39
C GLY A 44 1.52 -7.23 2.12
N ILE A 45 2.26 -7.32 1.02
CA ILE A 45 1.85 -6.79 -0.29
C ILE A 45 0.58 -7.49 -0.79
N ASN A 46 0.44 -8.78 -0.57
CA ASN A 46 -0.76 -9.52 -0.96
C ASN A 46 -1.99 -8.99 -0.21
N SER A 47 -1.84 -8.66 1.07
CA SER A 47 -2.90 -8.03 1.87
C SER A 47 -3.26 -6.65 1.32
N VAL A 48 -2.26 -5.87 0.93
CA VAL A 48 -2.47 -4.54 0.32
C VAL A 48 -3.24 -4.66 -0.99
N ARG A 49 -2.85 -5.57 -1.87
CA ARG A 49 -3.57 -5.81 -3.14
C ARG A 49 -5.03 -6.13 -2.90
N GLU A 50 -5.31 -7.00 -1.96
CA GLU A 50 -6.67 -7.43 -1.64
C GLU A 50 -7.51 -6.27 -1.09
N ILE A 51 -6.96 -5.46 -0.19
CA ILE A 51 -7.66 -4.31 0.38
C ILE A 51 -7.92 -3.24 -0.70
N VAL A 52 -6.94 -2.95 -1.55
CA VAL A 52 -7.10 -1.99 -2.64
C VAL A 52 -8.21 -2.47 -3.59
N ARG A 53 -8.20 -3.75 -3.95
CA ARG A 53 -9.23 -4.34 -4.82
C ARG A 53 -10.63 -4.21 -4.21
N ILE A 54 -10.77 -4.58 -2.95
CA ILE A 54 -12.06 -4.54 -2.26
C ILE A 54 -12.57 -3.10 -2.11
N CYS A 55 -11.70 -2.18 -1.70
CA CYS A 55 -12.08 -0.76 -1.57
C CYS A 55 -12.55 -0.18 -2.90
N GLY A 56 -11.89 -0.52 -3.99
CA GLY A 56 -12.31 -0.11 -5.33
C GLY A 56 -13.67 -0.70 -5.71
N GLU A 57 -13.90 -1.98 -5.42
CA GLU A 57 -15.15 -2.66 -5.77
C GLU A 57 -16.37 -2.18 -4.98
N ILE A 58 -16.19 -1.86 -3.70
CA ILE A 58 -17.31 -1.40 -2.86
C ILE A 58 -17.53 0.11 -2.89
N GLY A 59 -16.69 0.84 -3.62
CA GLY A 59 -16.89 2.27 -3.82
C GLY A 59 -16.32 3.17 -2.73
N ILE A 60 -15.32 2.74 -1.99
CA ILE A 60 -14.59 3.60 -1.05
C ILE A 60 -13.84 4.67 -1.86
N SER A 61 -13.94 5.94 -1.44
CA SER A 61 -13.32 7.05 -2.16
C SER A 61 -11.83 7.20 -1.89
N TYR A 62 -11.41 6.98 -0.66
CA TYR A 62 -10.03 7.20 -0.22
C TYR A 62 -9.53 6.04 0.64
N LEU A 63 -8.37 5.50 0.28
CA LEU A 63 -7.64 4.52 1.08
C LEU A 63 -6.25 5.08 1.36
N THR A 64 -5.87 5.18 2.62
CA THR A 64 -4.55 5.65 3.04
C THR A 64 -3.78 4.51 3.70
N LEU A 65 -2.59 4.24 3.20
CA LEU A 65 -1.70 3.21 3.74
C LEU A 65 -0.45 3.85 4.35
N TYR A 66 -0.18 3.51 5.59
CA TYR A 66 1.04 3.92 6.27
C TYR A 66 2.17 2.98 5.85
N THR A 67 3.08 3.44 5.01
CA THR A 67 4.08 2.59 4.37
C THR A 67 5.45 2.65 5.03
N PHE A 68 5.92 3.84 5.41
CA PHE A 68 7.24 4.03 5.97
C PHE A 68 7.27 5.26 6.89
N SER A 69 7.82 5.11 8.08
CA SER A 69 7.90 6.19 9.07
C SER A 69 9.33 6.52 9.47
N SER A 70 9.51 7.64 10.16
CA SER A 70 10.80 8.00 10.75
C SER A 70 11.34 6.93 11.69
N GLU A 71 10.48 6.17 12.34
CA GLU A 71 10.88 5.03 13.20
C GLU A 71 11.54 3.93 12.38
N ASN A 72 11.11 3.72 11.14
CA ASN A 72 11.69 2.72 10.26
C ASN A 72 13.13 3.06 9.87
N TRP A 73 13.50 4.34 9.82
CA TRP A 73 14.88 4.76 9.55
C TRP A 73 15.85 4.38 10.67
N ALA A 74 15.37 4.16 11.89
CA ALA A 74 16.18 3.70 13.01
C ALA A 74 16.51 2.20 12.94
N ARG A 75 15.90 1.44 12.02
CA ARG A 75 16.17 0.01 11.84
C ARG A 75 17.53 -0.22 11.18
N PRO A 76 18.11 -1.44 11.28
CA PRO A 76 19.36 -1.76 10.60
C PRO A 76 19.34 -1.43 9.12
N LYS A 77 20.44 -0.92 8.58
CA LYS A 77 20.55 -0.53 7.16
C LYS A 77 20.14 -1.63 6.18
N ILE A 78 20.46 -2.88 6.50
CA ILE A 78 20.12 -4.03 5.66
C ILE A 78 18.58 -4.16 5.55
N GLU A 79 17.87 -4.01 6.66
CA GLU A 79 16.42 -4.08 6.70
C GLU A 79 15.79 -2.90 5.96
N VAL A 80 16.28 -1.67 6.19
CA VAL A 80 15.82 -0.47 5.48
C VAL A 80 16.01 -0.62 3.97
N SER A 81 17.19 -1.08 3.54
CA SER A 81 17.50 -1.31 2.14
C SER A 81 16.57 -2.34 1.51
N ALA A 82 16.30 -3.44 2.20
CA ALA A 82 15.39 -4.48 1.74
C ALA A 82 13.96 -3.96 1.60
N ILE A 83 13.47 -3.18 2.56
CA ILE A 83 12.15 -2.55 2.52
C ILE A 83 12.04 -1.59 1.34
N MET A 84 13.06 -0.77 1.08
CA MET A 84 13.07 0.17 -0.03
C MET A 84 13.07 -0.54 -1.39
N LYS A 85 13.85 -1.59 -1.55
CA LYS A 85 13.84 -2.41 -2.77
C LYS A 85 12.49 -3.06 -3.01
N LEU A 86 11.87 -3.56 -1.94
CA LEU A 86 10.56 -4.17 -2.00
C LEU A 86 9.50 -3.13 -2.40
N LEU A 87 9.54 -1.95 -1.80
CA LEU A 87 8.64 -0.85 -2.12
C LEU A 87 8.75 -0.46 -3.59
N LEU A 88 9.97 -0.24 -4.09
CA LEU A 88 10.20 0.13 -5.48
C LEU A 88 9.71 -0.96 -6.44
N GLY A 89 10.05 -2.21 -6.16
CA GLY A 89 9.61 -3.35 -6.97
C GLY A 89 8.10 -3.48 -7.00
N THR A 90 7.44 -3.26 -5.88
CA THR A 90 5.97 -3.28 -5.76
C THR A 90 5.34 -2.16 -6.56
N ILE A 91 5.83 -0.94 -6.44
CA ILE A 91 5.33 0.21 -7.19
C ILE A 91 5.41 -0.08 -8.69
N ARG A 92 6.56 -0.54 -9.17
CA ARG A 92 6.75 -0.85 -10.60
C ARG A 92 5.80 -1.93 -11.11
N LYS A 93 5.55 -2.96 -10.31
CA LYS A 93 4.64 -4.04 -10.67
C LYS A 93 3.18 -3.61 -10.66
N GLU A 94 2.81 -2.76 -9.69
CA GLU A 94 1.41 -2.45 -9.42
C GLU A 94 0.89 -1.21 -10.17
N ILE A 95 1.77 -0.33 -10.65
CA ILE A 95 1.35 0.91 -11.34
C ILE A 95 0.39 0.63 -12.49
N ASN A 96 0.72 -0.33 -13.36
CA ASN A 96 -0.14 -0.65 -14.50
C ASN A 96 -1.48 -1.22 -14.04
N ASN A 97 -1.48 -2.07 -13.04
CA ASN A 97 -2.68 -2.65 -12.48
C ASN A 97 -3.57 -1.59 -11.82
N LEU A 98 -2.98 -0.69 -11.03
CA LEU A 98 -3.68 0.43 -10.43
C LEU A 98 -4.30 1.33 -11.50
N HIS A 99 -3.55 1.64 -12.55
CA HIS A 99 -4.01 2.47 -13.66
C HIS A 99 -5.17 1.81 -14.40
N GLN A 100 -5.08 0.52 -14.69
CA GLN A 100 -6.15 -0.24 -15.36
C GLN A 100 -7.43 -0.29 -14.53
N ASN A 101 -7.32 -0.27 -13.21
CA ASN A 101 -8.45 -0.28 -12.29
C ASN A 101 -8.92 1.13 -11.90
N ASN A 102 -8.48 2.15 -12.61
CA ASN A 102 -8.88 3.55 -12.40
C ASN A 102 -8.52 4.08 -11.00
N VAL A 103 -7.46 3.57 -10.39
CA VAL A 103 -6.96 4.03 -9.10
C VAL A 103 -6.04 5.23 -9.32
N ARG A 104 -6.20 6.26 -8.48
CA ARG A 104 -5.33 7.43 -8.47
C ARG A 104 -4.36 7.35 -7.30
N LEU A 105 -3.07 7.29 -7.61
CA LEU A 105 -2.02 7.23 -6.61
C LEU A 105 -1.65 8.63 -6.14
N SER A 106 -1.52 8.81 -4.83
CA SER A 106 -0.97 10.02 -4.23
C SER A 106 -0.04 9.67 -3.08
N SER A 107 0.64 10.67 -2.54
CA SER A 107 1.65 10.48 -1.50
C SER A 107 1.52 11.59 -0.46
N ILE A 108 1.70 11.24 0.79
CA ILE A 108 1.68 12.15 1.93
C ILE A 108 3.01 12.02 2.66
N GLY A 109 3.67 13.15 2.92
CA GLY A 109 4.97 13.20 3.57
C GLY A 109 6.02 13.84 2.67
N ASN A 110 7.28 13.83 3.12
CA ASN A 110 8.37 14.44 2.39
C ASN A 110 9.04 13.41 1.46
N LEU A 111 8.75 13.48 0.17
CA LEU A 111 9.34 12.61 -0.85
C LEU A 111 10.88 12.72 -0.91
N GLN A 112 11.43 13.87 -0.51
CA GLN A 112 12.89 14.08 -0.51
C GLN A 112 13.62 13.17 0.47
N ASP A 113 12.94 12.67 1.50
CA ASP A 113 13.52 11.76 2.48
C ASP A 113 13.68 10.34 1.95
N LEU A 114 13.02 10.01 0.85
CA LEU A 114 13.13 8.69 0.22
C LEU A 114 14.35 8.60 -0.69
N PRO A 115 14.93 7.39 -0.85
CA PRO A 115 15.95 7.16 -1.88
C PRO A 115 15.45 7.61 -3.26
N SER A 116 16.35 8.12 -4.10
CA SER A 116 15.98 8.72 -5.39
C SER A 116 15.20 7.77 -6.29
N GLU A 117 15.53 6.49 -6.30
CA GLU A 117 14.82 5.50 -7.11
C GLU A 117 13.38 5.27 -6.64
N SER A 118 13.18 5.15 -5.33
CA SER A 118 11.85 4.98 -4.74
C SER A 118 10.99 6.22 -4.97
N ARG A 119 11.57 7.40 -4.78
CA ARG A 119 10.92 8.68 -5.04
C ARG A 119 10.48 8.80 -6.50
N ARG A 120 11.37 8.45 -7.43
CA ARG A 120 11.07 8.48 -8.87
C ARG A 120 9.92 7.55 -9.22
N GLY A 121 9.91 6.33 -8.69
CA GLY A 121 8.84 5.37 -8.91
C GLY A 121 7.48 5.88 -8.43
N ILE A 122 7.43 6.51 -7.28
CA ILE A 122 6.19 7.09 -6.73
C ILE A 122 5.72 8.26 -7.61
N ILE A 123 6.62 9.15 -8.01
CA ILE A 123 6.30 10.29 -8.86
C ILE A 123 5.75 9.83 -10.22
N GLU A 124 6.40 8.85 -10.84
CA GLU A 124 5.93 8.26 -12.10
C GLU A 124 4.55 7.63 -11.95
N GLY A 125 4.31 6.93 -10.86
CA GLY A 125 3.00 6.34 -10.56
C GLY A 125 1.92 7.39 -10.38
N MET A 126 2.21 8.46 -9.65
CA MET A 126 1.27 9.58 -9.48
C MET A 126 0.96 10.27 -10.80
N GLU A 127 1.96 10.49 -11.64
CA GLU A 127 1.79 11.13 -12.95
C GLU A 127 0.95 10.24 -13.89
N LYS A 128 1.22 8.95 -13.92
CA LYS A 128 0.50 8.00 -14.76
C LYS A 128 -0.98 7.90 -14.38
N THR A 129 -1.30 7.99 -13.10
CA THR A 129 -2.65 7.77 -12.57
C THR A 129 -3.41 9.07 -12.27
N LYS A 130 -2.83 10.23 -12.52
CA LYS A 130 -3.37 11.53 -12.08
C LYS A 130 -4.77 11.87 -12.61
N ASN A 131 -5.16 11.32 -13.75
CA ASN A 131 -6.45 11.57 -14.36
C ASN A 131 -7.49 10.49 -14.02
N ASN A 132 -7.12 9.48 -13.24
CA ASN A 132 -8.04 8.45 -12.81
C ASN A 132 -9.04 9.00 -11.79
N THR A 133 -10.25 8.49 -11.82
CA THR A 133 -11.40 9.03 -11.08
C THR A 133 -11.99 8.07 -10.06
N GLY A 134 -11.45 6.87 -9.95
CA GLY A 134 -11.90 5.86 -8.99
C GLY A 134 -11.29 6.05 -7.60
N LEU A 135 -10.84 4.97 -6.99
CA LEU A 135 -10.23 4.99 -5.66
C LEU A 135 -9.00 5.89 -5.63
N ASN A 136 -8.92 6.76 -4.64
CA ASN A 136 -7.72 7.53 -4.32
C ASN A 136 -6.90 6.75 -3.29
N LEU A 137 -5.75 6.25 -3.71
CA LEU A 137 -4.81 5.53 -2.86
C LEU A 137 -3.69 6.48 -2.43
N SER A 138 -3.58 6.74 -1.14
CA SER A 138 -2.54 7.61 -0.57
C SER A 138 -1.53 6.77 0.20
N LEU A 139 -0.25 6.97 -0.08
CA LEU A 139 0.84 6.35 0.66
C LEU A 139 1.46 7.37 1.61
N ILE A 140 1.54 7.05 2.90
CA ILE A 140 2.18 7.91 3.89
C ILE A 140 3.59 7.40 4.16
N HIS A 141 4.56 8.30 4.03
CA HIS A 141 5.95 8.10 4.45
C HIS A 141 6.40 9.33 5.23
N ILE A 142 6.56 9.18 6.51
CA ILE A 142 6.92 10.27 7.42
C ILE A 142 8.31 10.04 7.99
#